data_91ae2775d79c3f846ee6b4d5f9f5ebeb
#
_entry.id   91ae2775d79c3f846ee6b4d5f9f5ebeb
#
_cell.length_a   1.000
_cell.length_b   1.000
_cell.length_c   1.000
_cell.angle_alpha   90.00
_cell.angle_beta   90.00
_cell.angle_gamma   90.00
#
_symmetry.space_group_name_H-M   'P 1'
#
loop_
_entity.id
_entity.type
_entity.pdbx_description
1 polymer ?
#
loop_
_entity_poly.entity_id
_entity_poly.type
_entity_poly.pdbx_seq_one_letter_code
_entity_poly.pdbx_strand_id
1 'polypeptide(L)'
;AAVILPDGFLFGTDNAKLAIKEKLLREFNLHTVIRLPGSIFAPYTSIATNILFFNNERAEGAEEGFCTNATWFYRLDMPEGYKHFSKTKPMRAEHCEPIIAWWNNRQEIADTESNDEKSRRFTARQLLELDCNFDQCKFPKDEEEILPPAELLADYFKKRKALDHEIDKTLAEIQRILGIEINLQN
;
A
#
# COMPACT_ATOMS: atom_id res chain seq x y z
N ALA A 1 3.91 -13.21 17.47
CA ALA A 1 4.06 -11.75 17.41
C ALA A 1 3.47 -11.20 16.12
N ALA A 2 3.03 -9.95 16.15
CA ALA A 2 2.63 -9.18 14.99
C ALA A 2 3.25 -7.78 15.09
N VAL A 3 3.94 -7.35 14.03
CA VAL A 3 4.64 -6.06 14.03
C VAL A 3 4.25 -5.28 12.78
N ILE A 4 3.91 -4.00 12.96
CA ILE A 4 3.63 -3.09 11.85
C ILE A 4 4.91 -2.36 11.46
N LEU A 5 5.28 -2.44 10.20
CA LEU A 5 6.47 -1.81 9.64
C LEU A 5 6.14 -1.01 8.38
N PRO A 6 6.85 0.10 8.12
CA PRO A 6 6.69 0.86 6.90
C PRO A 6 7.18 0.05 5.68
N ASP A 7 6.64 0.38 4.54
CA ASP A 7 6.90 -0.32 3.27
C ASP A 7 8.40 -0.38 2.90
N GLY A 8 9.15 0.67 3.22
CA GLY A 8 10.60 0.72 3.01
C GLY A 8 11.41 -0.36 3.73
N PHE A 9 10.81 -1.09 4.68
CA PHE A 9 11.45 -2.26 5.28
C PHE A 9 11.41 -3.46 4.32
N LEU A 10 10.35 -3.66 3.57
CA LEU A 10 10.16 -4.86 2.74
C LEU A 10 11.21 -4.95 1.62
N PHE A 11 11.43 -3.86 0.91
CA PHE A 11 12.38 -3.79 -0.20
C PHE A 11 13.76 -3.23 0.17
N GLY A 12 13.95 -2.76 1.41
CA GLY A 12 15.22 -2.22 1.84
C GLY A 12 16.36 -3.23 1.75
N THR A 13 17.48 -2.84 1.14
CA THR A 13 18.67 -3.69 0.88
C THR A 13 19.88 -3.28 1.70
N ASP A 14 19.74 -2.36 2.64
CA ASP A 14 20.83 -2.05 3.54
C ASP A 14 21.15 -3.24 4.47
N ASN A 15 22.43 -3.38 4.84
CA ASN A 15 22.93 -4.53 5.58
C ASN A 15 22.18 -4.80 6.88
N ALA A 16 21.70 -3.76 7.57
CA ALA A 16 20.97 -3.92 8.82
C ALA A 16 19.58 -4.54 8.59
N LYS A 17 18.85 -4.07 7.56
CA LYS A 17 17.56 -4.65 7.21
C LYS A 17 17.70 -6.07 6.69
N LEU A 18 18.68 -6.34 5.84
CA LEU A 18 18.96 -7.70 5.34
C LEU A 18 19.23 -8.65 6.49
N ALA A 19 20.10 -8.29 7.44
CA ALA A 19 20.40 -9.11 8.60
C ALA A 19 19.16 -9.42 9.45
N ILE A 20 18.28 -8.44 9.64
CA ILE A 20 17.03 -8.64 10.39
C ILE A 20 16.07 -9.56 9.63
N LYS A 21 15.92 -9.40 8.33
CA LYS A 21 15.05 -10.25 7.49
C LYS A 21 15.55 -11.69 7.45
N GLU A 22 16.85 -11.89 7.27
CA GLU A 22 17.48 -13.20 7.32
C GLU A 22 17.29 -13.84 8.69
N LYS A 23 17.49 -13.09 9.77
CA LYS A 23 17.24 -13.55 11.13
C LYS A 23 15.78 -13.98 11.34
N LEU A 24 14.79 -13.24 10.81
CA LEU A 24 13.38 -13.62 10.86
C LEU A 24 13.11 -14.96 10.18
N LEU A 25 13.79 -15.27 9.08
CA LEU A 25 13.63 -16.54 8.36
C LEU A 25 14.35 -17.70 9.07
N ARG A 26 15.52 -17.45 9.66
CA ARG A 26 16.38 -18.47 10.27
C ARG A 26 16.03 -18.81 11.71
N GLU A 27 15.73 -17.81 12.52
CA GLU A 27 15.52 -17.98 13.97
C GLU A 27 14.05 -17.94 14.38
N PHE A 28 13.18 -17.42 13.50
CA PHE A 28 11.73 -17.33 13.72
C PHE A 28 10.98 -17.93 12.54
N ASN A 29 9.73 -18.30 12.77
CA ASN A 29 8.82 -18.68 11.71
C ASN A 29 8.04 -17.45 11.25
N LEU A 30 8.53 -16.76 10.23
CA LEU A 30 7.81 -15.68 9.56
C LEU A 30 6.78 -16.30 8.60
N HIS A 31 5.56 -16.48 9.06
CA HIS A 31 4.55 -17.24 8.30
C HIS A 31 3.62 -16.37 7.44
N THR A 32 3.52 -15.05 7.72
CA THR A 32 2.60 -14.19 6.96
C THR A 32 3.07 -12.74 6.96
N VAL A 33 2.99 -12.10 5.81
CA VAL A 33 3.15 -10.66 5.62
C VAL A 33 1.90 -10.13 4.95
N ILE A 34 1.26 -9.12 5.55
CA ILE A 34 0.07 -8.48 5.00
C ILE A 34 0.41 -7.04 4.67
N ARG A 35 0.32 -6.67 3.39
CA ARG A 35 0.40 -5.29 2.96
C ARG A 35 -0.93 -4.61 3.17
N LEU A 36 -0.91 -3.48 3.83
CA LEU A 36 -2.08 -2.65 4.09
C LEU A 36 -2.18 -1.54 3.04
N PRO A 37 -3.39 -1.08 2.69
CA PRO A 37 -3.55 0.04 1.78
C PRO A 37 -2.91 1.31 2.34
N GLY A 38 -2.54 2.22 1.47
CA GLY A 38 -1.99 3.52 1.87
C GLY A 38 -2.98 4.33 2.72
N SER A 39 -2.48 5.37 3.37
CA SER A 39 -3.28 6.32 4.16
C SER A 39 -4.02 5.76 5.39
N ILE A 40 -3.79 4.50 5.81
CA ILE A 40 -4.44 3.92 7.01
C ILE A 40 -4.16 4.77 8.26
N PHE A 41 -2.97 5.32 8.36
CA PHE A 41 -2.55 6.16 9.48
C PHE A 41 -2.70 7.66 9.21
N ALA A 42 -3.55 8.05 8.24
CA ALA A 42 -3.88 9.44 8.01
C ALA A 42 -4.59 10.06 9.24
N PRO A 43 -4.31 11.32 9.60
CA PRO A 43 -3.50 12.31 8.88
C PRO A 43 -1.99 12.26 9.20
N TYR A 44 -1.53 11.33 10.04
CA TYR A 44 -0.14 11.31 10.54
C TYR A 44 0.86 10.91 9.48
N THR A 45 0.52 9.95 8.62
CA THR A 45 1.35 9.51 7.50
C THR A 45 0.49 8.89 6.39
N SER A 46 0.94 9.05 5.14
CA SER A 46 0.38 8.36 3.96
C SER A 46 1.21 7.15 3.54
N ILE A 47 2.32 6.86 4.25
CA ILE A 47 3.20 5.75 3.91
C ILE A 47 2.44 4.44 4.07
N ALA A 48 2.53 3.58 3.04
CA ALA A 48 2.02 2.23 3.11
C ALA A 48 2.76 1.42 4.19
N THR A 49 2.04 0.59 4.89
CA THR A 49 2.55 -0.21 5.99
C THR A 49 2.21 -1.68 5.80
N ASN A 50 2.96 -2.52 6.48
CA ASN A 50 2.81 -3.96 6.40
C ASN A 50 2.77 -4.55 7.81
N ILE A 51 2.01 -5.63 7.98
CA ILE A 51 2.00 -6.41 9.22
C ILE A 51 2.76 -7.69 8.97
N LEU A 52 3.82 -7.92 9.75
CA LEU A 52 4.57 -9.16 9.77
C LEU A 52 4.11 -10.02 10.94
N PHE A 53 3.69 -11.24 10.65
CA PHE A 53 3.29 -12.23 11.65
C PHE A 53 4.34 -13.33 11.74
N PHE A 54 4.89 -13.52 12.92
CA PHE A 54 5.89 -14.54 13.17
C PHE A 54 5.77 -15.12 14.59
N ASN A 55 6.28 -16.32 14.78
CA ASN A 55 6.38 -16.97 16.08
C ASN A 55 7.78 -17.54 16.30
N ASN A 56 8.05 -18.04 17.50
CA ASN A 56 9.34 -18.60 17.90
C ASN A 56 9.36 -20.15 17.81
N GLU A 57 8.49 -20.72 16.99
CA GLU A 57 8.43 -22.17 16.76
C GLU A 57 8.95 -22.46 15.36
N ARG A 58 9.75 -23.53 15.24
CA ARG A 58 10.16 -23.97 13.92
C ARG A 58 8.95 -24.53 13.17
N ALA A 59 8.73 -24.04 11.95
CA ALA A 59 7.64 -24.55 11.11
C ALA A 59 7.88 -26.00 10.71
N GLU A 60 6.79 -26.78 10.65
CA GLU A 60 6.85 -28.13 10.11
C GLU A 60 7.30 -28.09 8.64
N GLY A 61 8.25 -28.97 8.27
CA GLY A 61 8.83 -29.01 6.93
C GLY A 61 9.81 -27.88 6.60
N ALA A 62 10.22 -27.08 7.59
CA ALA A 62 11.26 -26.07 7.37
C ALA A 62 12.60 -26.74 7.01
N GLU A 63 13.27 -26.20 5.99
CA GLU A 63 14.58 -26.67 5.55
C GLU A 63 15.65 -26.46 6.63
N GLU A 64 16.74 -27.23 6.56
CA GLU A 64 17.87 -27.08 7.48
C GLU A 64 18.43 -25.65 7.44
N GLY A 65 18.66 -25.06 8.61
CA GLY A 65 19.12 -23.67 8.76
C GLY A 65 18.01 -22.61 8.76
N PHE A 66 16.72 -23.03 8.66
CA PHE A 66 15.58 -22.13 8.76
C PHE A 66 14.59 -22.59 9.83
N CYS A 67 13.92 -21.64 10.47
CA CYS A 67 12.73 -21.88 11.26
C CYS A 67 11.44 -21.63 10.45
N THR A 68 11.52 -20.81 9.41
CA THR A 68 10.44 -20.56 8.44
C THR A 68 10.45 -21.66 7.36
N ASN A 69 9.32 -22.32 7.13
CA ASN A 69 9.12 -23.16 5.94
C ASN A 69 8.78 -22.29 4.74
N ALA A 70 7.67 -21.55 4.84
CA ALA A 70 7.24 -20.63 3.81
C ALA A 70 6.49 -19.45 4.42
N THR A 71 6.60 -18.32 3.75
CA THR A 71 5.89 -17.08 4.09
C THR A 71 4.80 -16.82 3.07
N TRP A 72 3.61 -16.55 3.55
CA TRP A 72 2.50 -16.06 2.76
C TRP A 72 2.51 -14.55 2.72
N PHE A 73 2.34 -14.00 1.53
CA PHE A 73 2.19 -12.58 1.28
C PHE A 73 0.77 -12.32 0.81
N TYR A 74 0.13 -11.30 1.38
CA TYR A 74 -1.23 -10.90 1.00
C TYR A 74 -1.32 -9.39 0.97
N ARG A 75 -1.97 -8.84 -0.07
CA ARG A 75 -2.26 -7.42 -0.18
C ARG A 75 -3.73 -7.16 0.09
N LEU A 76 -4.00 -6.28 1.04
CA LEU A 76 -5.33 -5.72 1.23
C LEU A 76 -5.45 -4.48 0.35
N ASP A 77 -6.37 -4.53 -0.60
CA ASP A 77 -6.64 -3.40 -1.48
C ASP A 77 -7.55 -2.37 -0.79
N MET A 78 -7.59 -1.17 -1.35
CA MET A 78 -8.50 -0.13 -0.88
C MET A 78 -9.94 -0.61 -1.04
N PRO A 79 -10.82 -0.43 -0.05
CA PRO A 79 -12.23 -0.80 -0.19
C PRO A 79 -12.90 -0.03 -1.32
N GLU A 80 -13.88 -0.66 -1.95
CA GLU A 80 -14.66 -0.03 -3.01
C GLU A 80 -15.26 1.31 -2.55
N GLY A 81 -15.15 2.32 -3.40
CA GLY A 81 -15.61 3.69 -3.08
C GLY A 81 -14.67 4.51 -2.18
N TYR A 82 -13.51 3.95 -1.81
CA TYR A 82 -12.48 4.67 -1.05
C TYR A 82 -11.28 4.98 -1.94
N LYS A 83 -10.97 6.26 -2.13
CA LYS A 83 -9.69 6.69 -2.75
C LYS A 83 -8.54 6.70 -1.73
N HIS A 84 -8.84 7.02 -0.48
CA HIS A 84 -7.91 7.05 0.65
C HIS A 84 -8.68 7.00 1.96
N PHE A 85 -8.03 6.53 3.02
CA PHE A 85 -8.52 6.68 4.39
C PHE A 85 -8.22 8.09 4.91
N SER A 86 -9.05 8.59 5.81
CA SER A 86 -8.90 9.92 6.40
C SER A 86 -9.48 9.94 7.82
N LYS A 87 -9.29 11.04 8.55
CA LYS A 87 -9.87 11.21 9.87
C LYS A 87 -11.40 11.07 9.87
N THR A 88 -12.07 11.48 8.80
CA THR A 88 -13.53 11.38 8.65
C THR A 88 -14.02 10.06 8.07
N LYS A 89 -13.14 9.34 7.37
CA LYS A 89 -13.37 8.00 6.81
C LYS A 89 -12.22 7.08 7.22
N PRO A 90 -12.13 6.68 8.50
CA PRO A 90 -11.05 5.82 8.98
C PRO A 90 -11.25 4.37 8.51
N MET A 91 -10.17 3.61 8.56
CA MET A 91 -10.26 2.15 8.42
C MET A 91 -11.10 1.57 9.57
N ARG A 92 -11.95 0.61 9.25
CA ARG A 92 -12.83 -0.10 10.20
C ARG A 92 -12.54 -1.59 10.16
N ALA A 93 -12.99 -2.33 11.19
CA ALA A 93 -12.80 -3.78 11.27
C ALA A 93 -13.39 -4.53 10.06
N GLU A 94 -14.55 -4.07 9.54
CA GLU A 94 -15.20 -4.65 8.36
C GLU A 94 -14.31 -4.64 7.12
N HIS A 95 -13.41 -3.67 6.98
CA HIS A 95 -12.46 -3.62 5.87
C HIS A 95 -11.38 -4.71 5.96
N CYS A 96 -11.26 -5.39 7.11
CA CYS A 96 -10.34 -6.52 7.29
C CYS A 96 -10.98 -7.87 6.94
N GLU A 97 -12.28 -7.95 6.66
CA GLU A 97 -12.97 -9.20 6.31
C GLU A 97 -12.28 -9.98 5.17
N PRO A 98 -11.78 -9.33 4.10
CA PRO A 98 -11.05 -10.04 3.05
C PRO A 98 -9.78 -10.75 3.56
N ILE A 99 -9.07 -10.13 4.53
CA ILE A 99 -7.90 -10.75 5.17
C ILE A 99 -8.34 -12.00 5.96
N ILE A 100 -9.42 -11.88 6.75
CA ILE A 100 -9.91 -12.98 7.59
C ILE A 100 -10.38 -14.15 6.73
N ALA A 101 -11.12 -13.86 5.66
CA ALA A 101 -11.58 -14.88 4.71
C ALA A 101 -10.40 -15.61 4.06
N TRP A 102 -9.41 -14.86 3.57
CA TRP A 102 -8.21 -15.44 2.98
C TRP A 102 -7.38 -16.20 4.02
N TRP A 103 -7.24 -15.71 5.24
CA TRP A 103 -6.45 -16.34 6.31
C TRP A 103 -6.92 -17.75 6.63
N ASN A 104 -8.23 -17.96 6.60
CA ASN A 104 -8.84 -19.25 6.88
C ASN A 104 -8.73 -20.24 5.70
N ASN A 105 -8.52 -19.74 4.50
CA ASN A 105 -8.36 -20.54 3.28
C ASN A 105 -7.27 -19.92 2.38
N ARG A 106 -6.01 -20.00 2.82
CA ARG A 106 -4.88 -19.39 2.12
C ARG A 106 -4.65 -20.03 0.76
N GLN A 107 -4.67 -19.21 -0.25
CA GLN A 107 -4.35 -19.58 -1.63
C GLN A 107 -3.66 -18.45 -2.34
N GLU A 108 -2.87 -18.76 -3.35
CA GLU A 108 -2.30 -17.76 -4.23
C GLU A 108 -3.42 -17.14 -5.07
N ILE A 109 -3.41 -15.82 -5.17
CA ILE A 109 -4.34 -15.03 -5.96
C ILE A 109 -3.51 -14.20 -6.92
N ALA A 110 -3.52 -14.61 -8.19
CA ALA A 110 -2.91 -13.89 -9.28
C ALA A 110 -4.00 -13.57 -10.30
N ASP A 111 -4.08 -12.33 -10.72
CA ASP A 111 -4.84 -11.95 -11.88
C ASP A 111 -3.91 -12.06 -13.10
N THR A 112 -4.20 -13.02 -13.97
CA THR A 112 -3.39 -13.27 -15.17
C THR A 112 -3.55 -12.20 -16.24
N GLU A 113 -4.64 -11.44 -16.23
CA GLU A 113 -4.90 -10.37 -17.19
C GLU A 113 -4.21 -9.06 -16.79
N SER A 114 -4.30 -8.70 -15.51
CA SER A 114 -3.68 -7.47 -14.97
C SER A 114 -2.24 -7.67 -14.47
N ASN A 115 -1.75 -8.92 -14.42
CA ASN A 115 -0.50 -9.29 -13.75
C ASN A 115 -0.46 -8.79 -12.29
N ASP A 116 -1.61 -8.83 -11.64
CA ASP A 116 -1.82 -8.37 -10.27
C ASP A 116 -1.70 -9.53 -9.29
N GLU A 117 -0.58 -9.55 -8.58
CA GLU A 117 -0.28 -10.60 -7.62
C GLU A 117 -0.76 -10.18 -6.23
N LYS A 118 -2.00 -10.51 -5.90
CA LYS A 118 -2.62 -10.15 -4.62
C LYS A 118 -2.18 -11.03 -3.46
N SER A 119 -1.93 -12.30 -3.72
CA SER A 119 -1.45 -13.26 -2.71
C SER A 119 -0.46 -14.25 -3.31
N ARG A 120 0.68 -14.42 -2.64
CA ARG A 120 1.76 -15.32 -3.06
C ARG A 120 2.35 -16.06 -1.88
N ARG A 121 2.96 -17.21 -2.17
CA ARG A 121 3.68 -18.03 -1.20
C ARG A 121 5.12 -18.25 -1.66
N PHE A 122 6.08 -18.03 -0.76
CA PHE A 122 7.50 -18.25 -1.01
C PHE A 122 8.11 -19.09 0.11
N THR A 123 8.96 -20.03 -0.23
CA THR A 123 9.78 -20.73 0.75
C THR A 123 10.85 -19.78 1.32
N ALA A 124 11.37 -20.11 2.50
CA ALA A 124 12.46 -19.33 3.11
C ALA A 124 13.68 -19.24 2.19
N ARG A 125 13.99 -20.33 1.46
CA ARG A 125 15.09 -20.39 0.49
C ARG A 125 14.86 -19.44 -0.68
N GLN A 126 13.66 -19.46 -1.27
CA GLN A 126 13.31 -18.55 -2.36
C GLN A 126 13.42 -17.08 -1.93
N LEU A 127 12.99 -16.75 -0.70
CA LEU A 127 13.14 -15.39 -0.18
C LEU A 127 14.60 -14.99 0.00
N LEU A 128 15.46 -15.92 0.42
CA LEU A 128 16.90 -15.66 0.52
C LEU A 128 17.52 -15.44 -0.87
N GLU A 129 17.15 -16.23 -1.88
CA GLU A 129 17.60 -16.08 -3.28
C GLU A 129 17.14 -14.74 -3.91
N LEU A 130 16.06 -14.17 -3.39
CA LEU A 130 15.56 -12.84 -3.76
C LEU A 130 16.13 -11.72 -2.86
N ASP A 131 17.33 -11.91 -2.27
CA ASP A 131 17.98 -10.96 -1.36
C ASP A 131 17.06 -10.52 -0.20
N CYS A 132 16.27 -11.45 0.34
CA CYS A 132 15.26 -11.16 1.36
C CYS A 132 14.32 -10.01 0.97
N ASN A 133 13.98 -9.88 -0.29
CA ASN A 133 12.97 -8.92 -0.72
C ASN A 133 11.58 -9.44 -0.29
N PHE A 134 10.94 -8.76 0.66
CA PHE A 134 9.60 -9.09 1.14
C PHE A 134 8.50 -8.30 0.42
N ASP A 135 8.86 -7.53 -0.61
CA ASP A 135 7.89 -6.85 -1.48
C ASP A 135 7.40 -7.78 -2.60
N GLN A 136 6.57 -8.76 -2.22
CA GLN A 136 6.11 -9.81 -3.11
C GLN A 136 4.67 -9.61 -3.63
N CYS A 137 3.89 -8.72 -3.00
CA CYS A 137 2.58 -8.31 -3.47
C CYS A 137 2.62 -6.82 -3.79
N LYS A 138 2.84 -6.50 -5.06
CA LYS A 138 2.91 -5.13 -5.57
C LYS A 138 1.63 -4.35 -5.25
N PHE A 139 1.66 -3.05 -5.41
CA PHE A 139 0.43 -2.25 -5.41
C PHE A 139 -0.39 -2.56 -6.67
N PRO A 140 -1.74 -2.44 -6.58
CA PRO A 140 -2.57 -2.48 -7.77
C PRO A 140 -1.99 -1.47 -8.77
N LYS A 141 -1.83 -1.86 -10.01
CA LYS A 141 -1.56 -0.91 -11.05
C LYS A 141 -2.87 -0.14 -11.24
N ASP A 142 -2.92 1.10 -10.76
CA ASP A 142 -3.87 2.04 -11.32
C ASP A 142 -3.46 2.18 -12.79
N GLU A 143 -4.16 1.51 -13.68
CA GLU A 143 -4.11 1.84 -15.10
C GLU A 143 -4.74 3.23 -15.24
N GLU A 144 -3.97 4.26 -14.92
CA GLU A 144 -4.28 5.58 -15.44
C GLU A 144 -4.18 5.44 -16.96
N GLU A 145 -5.31 5.49 -17.62
CA GLU A 145 -5.39 5.57 -19.07
C GLU A 145 -4.50 6.74 -19.49
N ILE A 146 -3.31 6.41 -19.99
CA ILE A 146 -2.34 7.42 -20.43
C ILE A 146 -2.91 8.03 -21.70
N LEU A 147 -3.71 9.08 -21.53
CA LEU A 147 -4.26 9.85 -22.63
C LEU A 147 -3.10 10.36 -23.51
N PRO A 148 -3.29 10.40 -24.83
CA PRO A 148 -2.34 11.02 -25.73
C PRO A 148 -1.98 12.43 -25.24
N PRO A 149 -0.72 12.88 -25.37
CA PRO A 149 -0.28 14.16 -24.80
C PRO A 149 -1.16 15.36 -25.17
N ALA A 150 -1.74 15.37 -26.36
CA ALA A 150 -2.65 16.42 -26.81
C ALA A 150 -3.98 16.42 -26.03
N GLU A 151 -4.54 15.25 -25.74
CA GLU A 151 -5.77 15.10 -24.96
C GLU A 151 -5.55 15.41 -23.49
N LEU A 152 -4.39 14.97 -22.95
CA LEU A 152 -3.98 15.29 -21.58
C LEU A 152 -3.84 16.80 -21.37
N LEU A 153 -3.22 17.51 -22.32
CA LEU A 153 -3.12 18.96 -22.28
C LEU A 153 -4.49 19.64 -22.39
N ALA A 154 -5.36 19.17 -23.27
CA ALA A 154 -6.71 19.70 -23.41
C ALA A 154 -7.52 19.54 -22.12
N ASP A 155 -7.48 18.35 -21.48
CA ASP A 155 -8.14 18.09 -20.22
C ASP A 155 -7.53 18.94 -19.08
N TYR A 156 -6.21 19.07 -19.04
CA TYR A 156 -5.53 19.96 -18.09
C TYR A 156 -6.01 21.41 -18.20
N PHE A 157 -6.04 21.97 -19.41
CA PHE A 157 -6.48 23.34 -19.62
C PHE A 157 -7.95 23.52 -19.26
N LYS A 158 -8.79 22.52 -19.55
CA LYS A 158 -10.21 22.53 -19.17
C LYS A 158 -10.39 22.53 -17.66
N LYS A 159 -9.69 21.63 -16.94
CA LYS A 159 -9.70 21.56 -15.48
C LYS A 159 -9.17 22.83 -14.83
N ARG A 160 -8.06 23.36 -15.37
CA ARG A 160 -7.47 24.62 -14.87
C ARG A 160 -8.48 25.77 -15.00
N LYS A 161 -9.10 25.94 -16.15
CA LYS A 161 -10.07 27.01 -16.37
C LYS A 161 -11.29 26.89 -15.44
N ALA A 162 -11.72 25.68 -15.14
CA ALA A 162 -12.83 25.45 -14.19
C ALA A 162 -12.42 25.84 -12.75
N LEU A 163 -11.20 25.47 -12.33
CA LEU A 163 -10.67 25.84 -11.02
C LEU A 163 -10.43 27.35 -10.89
N ASP A 164 -9.86 27.99 -11.91
CA ASP A 164 -9.68 29.44 -11.95
C ASP A 164 -11.02 30.17 -11.77
N HIS A 165 -12.08 29.68 -12.44
CA HIS A 165 -13.42 30.23 -12.28
C HIS A 165 -14.01 30.05 -10.86
N GLU A 166 -13.79 28.90 -10.21
CA GLU A 166 -14.20 28.67 -8.81
C GLU A 166 -13.42 29.57 -7.85
N ILE A 167 -12.12 29.74 -8.09
CA ILE A 167 -11.29 30.66 -7.31
C ILE A 167 -11.79 32.09 -7.43
N ASP A 168 -12.04 32.57 -8.65
CA ASP A 168 -12.55 33.92 -8.88
C ASP A 168 -13.90 34.15 -8.22
N LYS A 169 -14.79 33.16 -8.28
CA LYS A 169 -16.10 33.20 -7.62
C LYS A 169 -15.95 33.30 -6.09
N THR A 170 -15.06 32.50 -5.53
CA THR A 170 -14.82 32.48 -4.08
C THR A 170 -14.18 33.81 -3.62
N LEU A 171 -13.24 34.35 -4.40
CA LEU A 171 -12.63 35.64 -4.14
C LEU A 171 -13.64 36.78 -4.19
N ALA A 172 -14.53 36.79 -5.18
CA ALA A 172 -15.61 37.76 -5.29
C ALA A 172 -16.59 37.71 -4.09
N GLU A 173 -16.85 36.50 -3.58
CA GLU A 173 -17.69 36.34 -2.39
C GLU A 173 -16.99 36.87 -1.12
N ILE A 174 -15.68 36.59 -0.96
CA ILE A 174 -14.86 37.12 0.13
C ILE A 174 -14.81 38.66 0.08
N GLN A 175 -14.60 39.25 -1.11
CA GLN A 175 -14.61 40.69 -1.31
C GLN A 175 -15.95 41.33 -0.86
N ARG A 176 -17.05 40.69 -1.24
CA ARG A 176 -18.38 41.12 -0.84
C ARG A 176 -18.60 41.09 0.67
N ILE A 177 -18.11 40.02 1.33
CA ILE A 177 -18.23 39.85 2.80
C ILE A 177 -17.38 40.87 3.55
N LEU A 178 -16.19 41.14 3.06
CA LEU A 178 -15.24 42.03 3.71
C LEU A 178 -15.44 43.51 3.35
N GLY A 179 -16.28 43.83 2.36
CA GLY A 179 -16.48 45.21 1.87
C GLY A 179 -15.21 45.81 1.24
N ILE A 180 -14.32 45.00 0.67
CA ILE A 180 -13.05 45.42 0.09
C ILE A 180 -13.13 45.25 -1.44
N GLU A 181 -12.89 46.33 -2.19
CA GLU A 181 -12.62 46.23 -3.63
C GLU A 181 -11.14 46.00 -3.87
N ILE A 182 -10.75 44.79 -4.26
CA ILE A 182 -9.38 44.46 -4.69
C ILE A 182 -9.37 44.51 -6.23
N ASN A 183 -8.66 45.48 -6.80
CA ASN A 183 -8.47 45.59 -8.23
C ASN A 183 -7.42 44.57 -8.68
N LEU A 184 -7.85 43.40 -9.16
CA LEU A 184 -6.98 42.39 -9.76
C LEU A 184 -6.71 42.76 -11.23
N GLN A 185 -6.00 43.88 -11.46
CA GLN A 185 -5.38 44.18 -12.75
C GLN A 185 -3.88 43.94 -12.62
N ASN A 186 -3.44 42.73 -13.06
CA ASN A 186 -2.12 42.53 -13.70
C ASN A 186 -2.16 41.24 -14.50
#